data_8d9182868f41c5f59e720dd70c15bc4c
#
_entry.id   8d9182868f41c5f59e720dd70c15bc4c
#
_cell.length_a   1.000
_cell.length_b   1.000
_cell.length_c   1.000
_cell.angle_alpha   90.00
_cell.angle_beta   90.00
_cell.angle_gamma   90.00
#
_symmetry.space_group_name_H-M   'P 1'
#
loop_
_entity.id
_entity.type
_entity.pdbx_description
1 polymer ?
#
loop_
_entity_poly.entity_id
_entity_poly.type
_entity_poly.pdbx_seq_one_letter_code
_entity_poly.pdbx_strand_id
1 'polypeptide(L)'
;MVNIKINNEAYRVEEGTSVLEAARQAGLDIPALCYYEGIEHFTSCMICLVKDNKSGRLYPSCSHKVYDGMELVTDDEEIAEARKTGLELLLSEHIGDCEAPCTIACPAGMNIPLMNRLLEAGEIDKALEVVRKDIALPAVLG
;
A
#
# COMPACT_ATOMS: atom_id res chain seq x y z
N MET A 1 -14.95 8.45 19.99
CA MET A 1 -15.32 7.05 19.70
C MET A 1 -16.65 7.04 19.00
N VAL A 2 -16.73 6.42 17.85
CA VAL A 2 -17.94 6.27 17.02
C VAL A 2 -18.32 4.80 16.89
N ASN A 3 -19.60 4.51 16.69
CA ASN A 3 -20.07 3.15 16.47
C ASN A 3 -20.29 2.96 14.98
N ILE A 4 -19.69 1.92 14.42
CA ILE A 4 -19.82 1.56 13.01
C ILE A 4 -20.18 0.09 12.89
N LYS A 5 -20.71 -0.30 11.74
CA LYS A 5 -20.88 -1.71 11.38
C LYS A 5 -20.01 -2.03 10.17
N ILE A 6 -19.30 -3.13 10.23
CA ILE A 6 -18.55 -3.68 9.09
C ILE A 6 -19.01 -5.12 8.91
N ASN A 7 -19.50 -5.47 7.72
CA ASN A 7 -20.05 -6.79 7.40
C ASN A 7 -21.12 -7.27 8.41
N ASN A 8 -22.01 -6.35 8.84
CA ASN A 8 -23.07 -6.53 9.84
C ASN A 8 -22.60 -6.71 11.29
N GLU A 9 -21.31 -6.68 11.59
CA GLU A 9 -20.76 -6.71 12.95
C GLU A 9 -20.51 -5.28 13.46
N ALA A 10 -20.84 -5.02 14.73
CA ALA A 10 -20.69 -3.71 15.34
C ALA A 10 -19.30 -3.54 15.95
N TYR A 11 -18.67 -2.41 15.66
CA TYR A 11 -17.37 -2.02 16.19
C TYR A 11 -17.41 -0.61 16.76
N ARG A 12 -16.57 -0.37 17.76
CA ARG A 12 -16.39 0.94 18.35
C ARG A 12 -14.95 1.40 18.10
N VAL A 13 -14.81 2.46 17.31
CA VAL A 13 -13.52 2.97 16.83
C VAL A 13 -13.34 4.44 17.16
N GLU A 14 -12.10 4.92 17.09
CA GLU A 14 -11.80 6.33 17.31
C GLU A 14 -12.31 7.17 16.12
N GLU A 15 -12.91 8.31 16.42
CA GLU A 15 -13.38 9.26 15.40
C GLU A 15 -12.19 9.81 14.60
N GLY A 16 -12.33 9.90 13.29
CA GLY A 16 -11.28 10.36 12.39
C GLY A 16 -10.28 9.28 11.95
N THR A 17 -10.39 8.05 12.46
CA THR A 17 -9.68 6.89 11.92
C THR A 17 -10.12 6.62 10.49
N SER A 18 -9.24 6.14 9.62
CA SER A 18 -9.64 5.69 8.28
C SER A 18 -10.43 4.38 8.38
N VAL A 19 -11.31 4.14 7.40
CA VAL A 19 -12.05 2.87 7.31
C VAL A 19 -11.10 1.68 7.21
N LEU A 20 -9.98 1.82 6.49
CA LEU A 20 -8.96 0.79 6.35
C LEU A 20 -8.33 0.43 7.70
N GLU A 21 -7.94 1.45 8.48
CA GLU A 21 -7.35 1.25 9.82
C GLU A 21 -8.38 0.65 10.79
N ALA A 22 -9.63 1.14 10.75
CA ALA A 22 -10.71 0.60 11.57
C ALA A 22 -10.98 -0.88 11.26
N ALA A 23 -10.98 -1.28 9.98
CA ALA A 23 -11.13 -2.67 9.56
C ALA A 23 -9.95 -3.54 10.03
N ARG A 24 -8.71 -3.06 9.92
CA ARG A 24 -7.52 -3.75 10.43
C ARG A 24 -7.56 -3.96 11.94
N GLN A 25 -7.99 -2.94 12.71
CA GLN A 25 -8.19 -3.06 14.16
C GLN A 25 -9.28 -4.09 14.51
N ALA A 26 -10.27 -4.26 13.65
CA ALA A 26 -11.31 -5.28 13.75
C ALA A 26 -10.85 -6.68 13.27
N GLY A 27 -9.60 -6.83 12.82
CA GLY A 27 -9.08 -8.09 12.28
C GLY A 27 -9.56 -8.42 10.86
N LEU A 28 -10.13 -7.43 10.15
CA LEU A 28 -10.60 -7.58 8.77
C LEU A 28 -9.50 -7.13 7.80
N ASP A 29 -9.21 -7.95 6.81
CA ASP A 29 -8.23 -7.64 5.77
C ASP A 29 -8.92 -7.01 4.55
N ILE A 30 -8.62 -5.73 4.30
CA ILE A 30 -9.00 -5.03 3.07
C ILE A 30 -7.73 -4.85 2.24
N PRO A 31 -7.68 -5.35 1.01
CA PRO A 31 -6.51 -5.20 0.16
C PRO A 31 -6.22 -3.72 -0.10
N ALA A 32 -4.94 -3.34 -0.01
CA ALA A 32 -4.50 -1.97 -0.26
C ALA A 32 -3.12 -1.98 -0.92
N LEU A 33 -2.95 -1.20 -1.99
CA LEU A 33 -1.71 -1.15 -2.75
C LEU A 33 -0.93 0.16 -2.50
N CYS A 34 -1.60 1.31 -2.56
CA CYS A 34 -0.94 2.62 -2.44
C CYS A 34 -0.89 3.16 -0.99
N TYR A 35 -1.39 2.42 -0.02
CA TYR A 35 -1.36 2.80 1.39
C TYR A 35 -0.13 2.24 2.09
N TYR A 36 0.61 3.11 2.78
CA TYR A 36 1.69 2.75 3.70
C TYR A 36 1.55 3.53 5.00
N GLU A 37 1.63 2.82 6.13
CA GLU A 37 1.48 3.43 7.45
C GLU A 37 2.66 4.39 7.75
N GLY A 38 2.34 5.53 8.37
CA GLY A 38 3.35 6.51 8.81
C GLY A 38 3.79 7.51 7.74
N ILE A 39 3.33 7.39 6.50
CA ILE A 39 3.57 8.40 5.46
C ILE A 39 2.24 8.99 4.96
N GLU A 40 2.30 10.25 4.52
CA GLU A 40 1.18 10.86 3.81
C GLU A 40 0.91 10.09 2.52
N HIS A 41 -0.32 9.69 2.30
CA HIS A 41 -0.69 8.92 1.12
C HIS A 41 -1.74 9.63 0.27
N PHE A 42 -1.66 9.38 -1.03
CA PHE A 42 -2.63 9.86 -2.01
C PHE A 42 -3.41 8.67 -2.55
N THR A 43 -4.73 8.73 -2.42
CA THR A 43 -5.61 7.69 -2.95
C THR A 43 -5.52 7.64 -4.47
N SER A 44 -5.02 6.55 -5.03
CA SER A 44 -4.83 6.41 -6.48
C SER A 44 -5.18 5.02 -7.03
N CYS A 45 -4.88 3.94 -6.29
CA CYS A 45 -4.99 2.59 -6.84
C CYS A 45 -6.41 2.02 -6.87
N MET A 46 -7.34 2.50 -6.06
CA MET A 46 -8.73 2.03 -5.90
C MET A 46 -8.87 0.54 -5.53
N ILE A 47 -7.80 -0.09 -5.02
CA ILE A 47 -7.83 -1.50 -4.62
C ILE A 47 -8.52 -1.69 -3.27
N CYS A 48 -8.51 -0.67 -2.40
CA CYS A 48 -9.12 -0.71 -1.07
C CYS A 48 -10.59 -0.28 -1.04
N LEU A 49 -11.31 -0.38 -2.16
CA LEU A 49 -12.72 -0.01 -2.21
C LEU A 49 -13.57 -0.81 -1.23
N VAL A 50 -14.50 -0.11 -0.59
CA VAL A 50 -15.56 -0.65 0.25
C VAL A 50 -16.88 -0.02 -0.16
N LYS A 51 -18.01 -0.63 0.23
CA LYS A 51 -19.33 -0.11 -0.08
C LYS A 51 -20.05 0.34 1.18
N ASP A 52 -20.64 1.52 1.12
CA ASP A 52 -21.62 1.98 2.12
C ASP A 52 -22.95 1.28 1.87
N ASN A 53 -23.38 0.49 2.84
CA ASN A 53 -24.60 -0.32 2.74
C ASN A 53 -25.88 0.53 2.66
N LYS A 54 -25.83 1.78 3.14
CA LYS A 54 -27.00 2.69 3.12
C LYS A 54 -27.18 3.40 1.80
N SER A 55 -26.08 3.89 1.22
CA SER A 55 -26.10 4.65 -0.03
C SER A 55 -25.76 3.81 -1.27
N GLY A 56 -25.19 2.62 -1.09
CA GLY A 56 -24.67 1.79 -2.17
C GLY A 56 -23.41 2.35 -2.85
N ARG A 57 -22.81 3.42 -2.30
CA ARG A 57 -21.64 4.06 -2.92
C ARG A 57 -20.35 3.32 -2.55
N LEU A 58 -19.48 3.18 -3.55
CA LEU A 58 -18.11 2.71 -3.37
C LEU A 58 -17.18 3.88 -3.06
N TYR A 59 -16.26 3.69 -2.11
CA TYR A 59 -15.19 4.65 -1.83
C TYR A 59 -13.93 3.96 -1.29
N PRO A 60 -12.75 4.58 -1.47
CA PRO A 60 -11.50 4.01 -1.00
C PRO A 60 -11.42 4.10 0.54
N SER A 61 -11.25 2.95 1.17
CA SER A 61 -11.19 2.85 2.64
C SER A 61 -9.97 3.53 3.26
N CYS A 62 -8.87 3.65 2.52
CA CYS A 62 -7.63 4.26 3.02
C CYS A 62 -7.75 5.77 3.30
N SER A 63 -8.60 6.49 2.57
CA SER A 63 -8.80 7.94 2.73
C SER A 63 -10.12 8.32 3.40
N HIS A 64 -11.11 7.44 3.34
CA HIS A 64 -12.41 7.74 3.93
C HIS A 64 -12.38 7.57 5.46
N LYS A 65 -12.85 8.59 6.19
CA LYS A 65 -12.87 8.59 7.65
C LYS A 65 -14.17 8.01 8.18
N VAL A 66 -14.08 7.28 9.30
CA VAL A 66 -15.26 6.73 9.97
C VAL A 66 -16.10 7.83 10.60
N TYR A 67 -17.41 7.66 10.59
CA TYR A 67 -18.40 8.50 11.29
C TYR A 67 -19.44 7.64 11.97
N ASP A 68 -20.13 8.20 12.96
CA ASP A 68 -21.09 7.44 13.77
C ASP A 68 -22.27 6.92 12.93
N GLY A 69 -22.61 5.66 13.14
CA GLY A 69 -23.68 4.98 12.42
C GLY A 69 -23.35 4.54 10.99
N MET A 70 -22.07 4.57 10.60
CA MET A 70 -21.61 4.05 9.30
C MET A 70 -21.85 2.56 9.19
N GLU A 71 -22.30 2.09 8.03
CA GLU A 71 -22.52 0.67 7.74
C GLU A 71 -21.82 0.27 6.44
N LEU A 72 -20.85 -0.63 6.55
CA LEU A 72 -19.91 -0.96 5.50
C LEU A 72 -19.97 -2.44 5.11
N VAL A 73 -19.79 -2.68 3.83
CA VAL A 73 -19.48 -4.00 3.26
C VAL A 73 -18.06 -3.94 2.67
N THR A 74 -17.23 -4.90 3.05
CA THR A 74 -15.83 -4.95 2.61
C THR A 74 -15.59 -5.87 1.43
N ASP A 75 -16.52 -6.77 1.14
CA ASP A 75 -16.43 -7.75 0.05
C ASP A 75 -17.82 -8.14 -0.46
N ASP A 76 -18.06 -7.89 -1.73
CA ASP A 76 -19.17 -8.41 -2.52
C ASP A 76 -18.78 -8.41 -4.01
N GLU A 77 -19.64 -8.91 -4.88
CA GLU A 77 -19.36 -9.02 -6.31
C GLU A 77 -19.10 -7.66 -6.98
N GLU A 78 -19.83 -6.60 -6.58
CA GLU A 78 -19.66 -5.25 -7.11
C GLU A 78 -18.31 -4.66 -6.67
N ILE A 79 -17.92 -4.85 -5.40
CA ILE A 79 -16.61 -4.42 -4.88
C ILE A 79 -15.49 -5.17 -5.60
N ALA A 80 -15.63 -6.49 -5.79
CA ALA A 80 -14.63 -7.31 -6.47
C ALA A 80 -14.43 -6.86 -7.92
N GLU A 81 -15.49 -6.61 -8.66
CA GLU A 81 -15.40 -6.13 -10.05
C GLU A 81 -14.82 -4.71 -10.15
N ALA A 82 -15.20 -3.82 -9.23
CA ALA A 82 -14.63 -2.47 -9.17
C ALA A 82 -13.12 -2.48 -8.86
N ARG A 83 -12.67 -3.32 -7.93
CA ARG A 83 -11.23 -3.52 -7.63
C ARG A 83 -10.48 -4.10 -8.80
N LYS A 84 -11.06 -5.10 -9.48
CA LYS A 84 -10.51 -5.71 -10.69
C LYS A 84 -10.33 -4.66 -11.79
N THR A 85 -11.35 -3.86 -12.06
CA THR A 85 -11.28 -2.75 -13.04
C THR A 85 -10.16 -1.77 -12.71
N GLY A 86 -10.04 -1.37 -11.43
CA GLY A 86 -8.95 -0.50 -10.97
C GLY A 86 -7.56 -1.11 -11.22
N LEU A 87 -7.40 -2.40 -10.95
CA LEU A 87 -6.14 -3.12 -11.20
C LEU A 87 -5.84 -3.26 -12.69
N GLU A 88 -6.84 -3.58 -13.51
CA GLU A 88 -6.69 -3.66 -14.97
C GLU A 88 -6.27 -2.32 -15.59
N LEU A 89 -6.83 -1.20 -15.11
CA LEU A 89 -6.43 0.14 -15.54
C LEU A 89 -4.98 0.45 -15.15
N LEU A 90 -4.57 0.14 -13.92
CA LEU A 90 -3.18 0.30 -13.48
C LEU A 90 -2.21 -0.52 -14.34
N LEU A 91 -2.56 -1.76 -14.66
CA LEU A 91 -1.72 -2.65 -15.46
C LEU A 91 -1.72 -2.26 -16.94
N SER A 92 -2.80 -1.67 -17.47
CA SER A 92 -2.88 -1.26 -18.87
C SER A 92 -1.89 -0.16 -19.24
N GLU A 93 -1.53 0.70 -18.28
CA GLU A 93 -0.55 1.78 -18.46
C GLU A 93 0.84 1.42 -17.92
N HIS A 94 0.99 0.22 -17.35
CA HIS A 94 2.27 -0.22 -16.78
C HIS A 94 3.23 -0.67 -17.89
N ILE A 95 4.30 0.09 -18.08
CA ILE A 95 5.34 -0.21 -19.09
C ILE A 95 6.12 -1.48 -18.76
N GLY A 96 6.19 -1.84 -17.49
CA GLY A 96 6.80 -3.09 -17.02
C GLY A 96 8.34 -3.09 -16.99
N ASP A 97 8.95 -1.93 -17.13
CA ASP A 97 10.41 -1.74 -17.03
C ASP A 97 10.88 -1.61 -15.57
N CYS A 98 10.51 -2.48 -14.70
CA CYS A 98 10.72 -2.43 -13.24
C CYS A 98 12.18 -2.21 -12.80
N GLU A 99 13.00 -1.60 -13.62
CA GLU A 99 14.37 -1.24 -13.32
C GLU A 99 14.40 0.10 -12.55
N ALA A 100 15.04 0.09 -11.38
CA ALA A 100 15.09 1.28 -10.54
C ALA A 100 15.91 2.40 -11.19
N PRO A 101 15.45 3.66 -11.17
CA PRO A 101 16.19 4.80 -11.72
C PRO A 101 17.62 4.93 -11.18
N CYS A 102 17.86 4.57 -9.91
CA CYS A 102 19.19 4.58 -9.30
C CYS A 102 20.12 3.53 -9.91
N THR A 103 19.61 2.39 -10.37
CA THR A 103 20.40 1.39 -11.12
C THR A 103 20.71 1.88 -12.53
N ILE A 104 19.72 2.43 -13.23
CA ILE A 104 19.88 2.97 -14.59
C ILE A 104 20.89 4.11 -14.61
N ALA A 105 20.84 5.02 -13.61
CA ALA A 105 21.75 6.16 -13.52
C ALA A 105 23.14 5.82 -12.99
N CYS A 106 23.34 4.63 -12.40
CA CYS A 106 24.63 4.23 -11.85
C CYS A 106 25.63 3.86 -12.95
N PRO A 107 26.78 4.56 -13.07
CA PRO A 107 27.79 4.23 -14.10
C PRO A 107 28.39 2.82 -13.95
N ALA A 108 28.36 2.28 -12.72
CA ALA A 108 28.86 0.92 -12.43
C ALA A 108 27.76 -0.16 -12.60
N GLY A 109 26.50 0.24 -12.85
CA GLY A 109 25.38 -0.70 -12.97
C GLY A 109 25.05 -1.43 -11.67
N MET A 110 25.39 -0.85 -10.51
CA MET A 110 25.22 -1.48 -9.20
C MET A 110 23.74 -1.72 -8.89
N ASN A 111 23.43 -2.88 -8.30
CA ASN A 111 22.08 -3.20 -7.84
C ASN A 111 21.77 -2.49 -6.51
N ILE A 112 21.54 -1.17 -6.60
CA ILE A 112 21.23 -0.30 -5.43
C ILE A 112 19.96 -0.75 -4.69
N PRO A 113 18.88 -1.18 -5.35
CA PRO A 113 17.69 -1.69 -4.66
C PRO A 113 17.97 -2.93 -3.81
N LEU A 114 18.83 -3.84 -4.28
CA LEU A 114 19.21 -5.01 -3.49
C LEU A 114 20.03 -4.61 -2.26
N MET A 115 21.00 -3.71 -2.45
CA MET A 115 21.80 -3.16 -1.34
C MET A 115 20.90 -2.57 -0.25
N ASN A 116 19.93 -1.73 -0.62
CA ASN A 116 19.01 -1.09 0.32
C ASN A 116 18.13 -2.10 1.06
N ARG A 117 17.60 -3.12 0.39
CA ARG A 117 16.83 -4.19 1.04
C ARG A 117 17.65 -4.99 2.04
N LEU A 118 18.91 -5.26 1.73
CA LEU A 118 19.83 -5.95 2.64
C LEU A 118 20.16 -5.09 3.87
N LEU A 119 20.34 -3.77 3.68
CA LEU A 119 20.53 -2.84 4.80
C LEU A 119 19.30 -2.76 5.70
N GLU A 120 18.10 -2.69 5.13
CA GLU A 120 16.83 -2.73 5.87
C GLU A 120 16.68 -4.02 6.68
N ALA A 121 17.08 -5.15 6.11
CA ALA A 121 17.10 -6.45 6.78
C ALA A 121 18.22 -6.60 7.83
N GLY A 122 19.10 -5.60 8.00
CA GLY A 122 20.26 -5.66 8.90
C GLY A 122 21.41 -6.53 8.39
N GLU A 123 21.36 -6.99 7.13
CA GLU A 123 22.37 -7.85 6.51
C GLU A 123 23.53 -7.05 5.90
N ILE A 124 24.27 -6.32 6.74
CA ILE A 124 25.28 -5.33 6.33
C ILE A 124 26.40 -5.97 5.50
N ASP A 125 26.87 -7.17 5.87
CA ASP A 125 27.96 -7.84 5.14
C ASP A 125 27.54 -8.18 3.71
N LYS A 126 26.31 -8.67 3.51
CA LYS A 126 25.77 -8.95 2.17
C LYS A 126 25.56 -7.67 1.36
N ALA A 127 25.14 -6.60 2.00
CA ALA A 127 25.02 -5.29 1.34
C ALA A 127 26.39 -4.78 0.86
N LEU A 128 27.44 -4.96 1.68
CA LEU A 128 28.81 -4.64 1.29
C LEU A 128 29.32 -5.51 0.12
N GLU A 129 28.94 -6.78 0.05
CA GLU A 129 29.27 -7.63 -1.08
C GLU A 129 28.66 -7.11 -2.39
N VAL A 130 27.39 -6.66 -2.36
CA VAL A 130 26.74 -6.02 -3.52
C VAL A 130 27.53 -4.79 -3.98
N VAL A 131 27.95 -3.94 -3.04
CA VAL A 131 28.74 -2.74 -3.37
C VAL A 131 30.09 -3.12 -3.97
N ARG A 132 30.84 -4.04 -3.34
CA ARG A 132 32.20 -4.42 -3.75
C ARG A 132 32.24 -5.15 -5.07
N LYS A 133 31.15 -5.78 -5.49
CA LYS A 133 31.06 -6.45 -6.77
C LYS A 133 31.26 -5.50 -7.94
N ASP A 134 30.67 -4.30 -7.85
CA ASP A 134 30.61 -3.34 -8.94
C ASP A 134 31.49 -2.11 -8.70
N ILE A 135 31.85 -1.84 -7.43
CA ILE A 135 32.65 -0.69 -7.01
C ILE A 135 33.89 -1.17 -6.25
N ALA A 136 35.05 -1.12 -6.89
CA ALA A 136 36.31 -1.61 -6.31
C ALA A 136 36.80 -0.82 -5.09
N LEU A 137 36.51 0.50 -5.05
CA LEU A 137 36.98 1.42 -4.01
C LEU A 137 35.81 2.27 -3.48
N PRO A 138 34.84 1.68 -2.77
CA PRO A 138 33.63 2.40 -2.35
C PRO A 138 33.92 3.60 -1.42
N ALA A 139 34.97 3.53 -0.62
CA ALA A 139 35.35 4.62 0.29
C ALA A 139 35.88 5.90 -0.41
N VAL A 140 36.13 5.85 -1.72
CA VAL A 140 36.63 6.99 -2.52
C VAL A 140 35.50 7.70 -3.25
N LEU A 141 34.34 7.05 -3.38
CA LEU A 141 33.20 7.50 -4.16
C LEU A 141 32.10 8.18 -3.29
N GLY A 142 32.41 8.49 -2.04
CA GLY A 142 31.48 9.09 -1.07
C GLY A 142 31.09 10.53 -1.33
#